data_41386584b70b8a26406ecba4cc910cda
#
_entry.id   41386584b70b8a26406ecba4cc910cda
#
_cell.length_a   1.000
_cell.length_b   1.000
_cell.length_c   1.000
_cell.angle_alpha   90.00
_cell.angle_beta   90.00
_cell.angle_gamma   90.00
#
_symmetry.space_group_name_H-M   'P 1'
#
loop_
_entity.id
_entity.type
_entity.pdbx_description
1 polymer ?
#
loop_
_entity_poly.entity_id
_entity_poly.type
_entity_poly.pdbx_seq_one_letter_code
_entity_poly.pdbx_strand_id
1 'polypeptide(L)'
;MQGIYKNIHSKAMPRLRKDFYIMSVQIATWTNKKGIQTRYYAVVWNPTTHKKVRGKNRKKKKDAVLDEAKIIKELASGSHNVTDHETFGRCAELWLETAPNLYRPSTLKTYKYYYHNYIKNVFESLQIDHIQPLMIQRYVNTLSANYKPETVNKCINILSNIFKFAIQTLRVLAPTDNPMIGIKRLKKQYEKKVTWTDEQISRFLNSPVIKANHYYPMFCVSLLLGCRPAEVCGLCDDDLINEYQEITIHRTLDKDGNTNDTKTTGSIRALYLPDKLYCIIKDTQTRKLQLKSYHPDYQHDFLFTTVKGRPVNPNRYSMYFRKALKEFNDKEVEPLPLIPLYNCRHSFATNNYERGESDKVLSDIMGNSPKTFIQSYAHIRRRQSDKAVIGYVEKIF
;
A
#
# COMPACT_ATOMS: atom_id res chain seq x y z
N MET A 1 -50.43 -13.15 33.28
CA MET A 1 -50.82 -12.01 34.12
C MET A 1 -50.30 -10.75 33.41
N GLN A 2 -51.23 -9.99 32.83
CA GLN A 2 -50.90 -8.75 32.08
C GLN A 2 -50.72 -7.61 33.13
N GLY A 3 -49.55 -7.00 33.11
CA GLY A 3 -49.27 -5.82 33.93
C GLY A 3 -49.76 -4.55 33.24
N ILE A 4 -50.66 -3.83 33.85
CA ILE A 4 -51.24 -2.58 33.37
C ILE A 4 -50.23 -1.45 33.57
N TYR A 5 -49.73 -0.91 32.46
CA TYR A 5 -48.88 0.29 32.47
C TYR A 5 -49.79 1.54 32.53
N LYS A 6 -49.79 2.25 33.64
CA LYS A 6 -50.35 3.59 33.73
C LYS A 6 -49.30 4.62 33.35
N ASN A 7 -49.47 5.23 32.17
CA ASN A 7 -48.72 6.43 31.74
C ASN A 7 -49.31 7.65 32.47
N ILE A 8 -48.48 8.32 33.26
CA ILE A 8 -48.85 9.65 33.79
C ILE A 8 -48.34 10.66 32.77
N HIS A 9 -49.30 11.39 32.16
CA HIS A 9 -49.04 12.43 31.17
C HIS A 9 -48.11 13.52 31.74
N SER A 10 -46.99 13.76 31.06
CA SER A 10 -46.17 14.95 31.22
C SER A 10 -46.78 16.12 30.46
N LYS A 11 -46.94 17.26 31.12
CA LYS A 11 -47.29 18.54 30.51
C LYS A 11 -46.33 18.88 29.36
N ALA A 12 -46.87 19.34 28.24
CA ALA A 12 -46.15 19.76 27.08
C ALA A 12 -45.14 20.88 27.42
N MET A 13 -43.89 20.66 27.17
CA MET A 13 -42.85 21.70 27.14
C MET A 13 -42.66 22.27 25.73
N PRO A 14 -42.31 23.57 25.61
CA PRO A 14 -42.21 24.26 24.33
C PRO A 14 -41.03 23.67 23.51
N ARG A 15 -41.20 23.73 22.17
CA ARG A 15 -40.21 23.33 21.17
C ARG A 15 -38.89 24.11 21.36
N LEU A 16 -37.90 23.50 21.95
CA LEU A 16 -36.51 23.97 21.97
C LEU A 16 -35.68 23.29 20.88
N ARG A 17 -34.73 24.06 20.37
CA ARG A 17 -33.90 23.80 19.19
C ARG A 17 -33.31 22.38 19.08
N LYS A 18 -33.07 21.91 17.87
CA LYS A 18 -32.70 20.56 17.43
C LYS A 18 -31.42 19.92 18.04
N ASP A 19 -30.75 20.57 18.96
CA ASP A 19 -29.41 20.18 19.42
C ASP A 19 -29.35 19.74 20.89
N PHE A 20 -30.48 19.54 21.57
CA PHE A 20 -30.48 19.13 22.98
C PHE A 20 -30.98 17.69 23.15
N TYR A 21 -30.23 16.91 23.94
CA TYR A 21 -30.64 15.59 24.40
C TYR A 21 -31.88 15.73 25.28
N ILE A 22 -32.99 15.07 24.90
CA ILE A 22 -34.17 14.98 25.80
C ILE A 22 -33.82 13.95 26.89
N MET A 23 -33.68 14.40 28.12
CA MET A 23 -33.22 13.63 29.25
C MET A 23 -34.34 13.43 30.25
N SER A 24 -34.53 12.23 30.80
CA SER A 24 -35.40 11.99 31.94
C SER A 24 -35.09 10.69 32.62
N VAL A 25 -35.02 10.74 33.97
CA VAL A 25 -35.07 9.53 34.77
C VAL A 25 -36.52 9.11 34.91
N GLN A 26 -36.86 7.94 34.42
CA GLN A 26 -38.20 7.36 34.46
C GLN A 26 -38.31 6.34 35.60
N ILE A 27 -39.58 6.10 36.00
CA ILE A 27 -39.92 5.17 37.07
C ILE A 27 -40.66 3.97 36.47
N ALA A 28 -40.18 2.78 36.76
CA ALA A 28 -40.91 1.54 36.51
C ALA A 28 -41.46 0.99 37.83
N THR A 29 -42.76 0.74 37.87
CA THR A 29 -43.44 0.16 39.03
C THR A 29 -44.09 -1.16 38.60
N TRP A 30 -43.98 -2.16 39.46
CA TRP A 30 -44.70 -3.43 39.31
C TRP A 30 -45.05 -4.00 40.67
N THR A 31 -46.08 -4.81 40.72
CA THR A 31 -46.53 -5.45 41.96
C THR A 31 -46.07 -6.92 41.97
N ASN A 32 -45.51 -7.37 43.10
CA ASN A 32 -45.19 -8.77 43.36
C ASN A 32 -45.72 -9.17 44.75
N LYS A 33 -45.45 -10.42 45.19
CA LYS A 33 -45.91 -10.96 46.49
C LYS A 33 -45.45 -10.13 47.72
N LYS A 34 -44.49 -9.21 47.55
CA LYS A 34 -43.96 -8.30 48.60
C LYS A 34 -44.50 -6.87 48.47
N GLY A 35 -45.54 -6.62 47.64
CA GLY A 35 -46.12 -5.32 47.41
C GLY A 35 -45.58 -4.60 46.17
N ILE A 36 -45.85 -3.29 46.09
CA ILE A 36 -45.43 -2.44 44.96
C ILE A 36 -43.91 -2.24 45.00
N GLN A 37 -43.25 -2.62 43.91
CA GLN A 37 -41.81 -2.41 43.74
C GLN A 37 -41.58 -1.24 42.75
N THR A 38 -40.58 -0.41 43.05
CA THR A 38 -40.22 0.74 42.24
C THR A 38 -38.76 0.68 41.84
N ARG A 39 -38.48 0.97 40.57
CA ARG A 39 -37.13 1.10 40.04
C ARG A 39 -37.04 2.37 39.19
N TYR A 40 -35.85 2.92 39.16
CA TYR A 40 -35.50 4.11 38.36
C TYR A 40 -34.59 3.72 37.22
N TYR A 41 -34.78 4.32 36.03
CA TYR A 41 -33.90 4.13 34.89
C TYR A 41 -33.79 5.42 34.09
N ALA A 42 -32.60 5.68 33.54
CA ALA A 42 -32.36 6.80 32.63
C ALA A 42 -32.94 6.53 31.25
N VAL A 43 -33.45 7.57 30.60
CA VAL A 43 -33.77 7.55 29.16
C VAL A 43 -33.18 8.79 28.53
N VAL A 44 -32.27 8.58 27.58
CA VAL A 44 -31.59 9.65 26.85
C VAL A 44 -31.89 9.50 25.36
N TRP A 45 -32.26 10.59 24.71
CA TRP A 45 -32.46 10.61 23.29
C TRP A 45 -31.13 10.72 22.54
N ASN A 46 -30.86 9.82 21.60
CA ASN A 46 -29.70 9.90 20.74
C ASN A 46 -30.07 10.68 19.47
N PRO A 47 -29.54 11.89 19.28
CA PRO A 47 -29.87 12.73 18.12
C PRO A 47 -29.35 12.19 16.78
N THR A 48 -28.31 11.34 16.83
CA THR A 48 -27.70 10.75 15.62
C THR A 48 -28.51 9.57 15.08
N THR A 49 -29.00 8.69 15.97
CA THR A 49 -29.77 7.50 15.57
C THR A 49 -31.27 7.70 15.63
N HIS A 50 -31.77 8.85 16.16
CA HIS A 50 -33.18 9.14 16.41
C HIS A 50 -33.88 8.07 17.27
N LYS A 51 -33.13 7.40 18.17
CA LYS A 51 -33.66 6.38 19.11
C LYS A 51 -33.44 6.77 20.55
N LYS A 52 -34.30 6.21 21.45
CA LYS A 52 -34.11 6.35 22.89
C LYS A 52 -33.15 5.30 23.42
N VAL A 53 -32.12 5.73 24.14
CA VAL A 53 -31.18 4.87 24.87
C VAL A 53 -31.67 4.74 26.31
N ARG A 54 -31.85 3.50 26.80
CA ARG A 54 -32.34 3.19 28.15
C ARG A 54 -31.19 2.68 29.01
N GLY A 55 -31.02 3.29 30.18
CA GLY A 55 -30.11 2.84 31.23
C GLY A 55 -30.62 1.63 32.01
N LYS A 56 -29.80 1.11 32.92
CA LYS A 56 -30.14 -0.03 33.79
C LYS A 56 -31.20 0.35 34.82
N ASN A 57 -32.02 -0.62 35.23
CA ASN A 57 -32.98 -0.43 36.33
C ASN A 57 -32.25 -0.34 37.68
N ARG A 58 -32.37 0.80 38.37
CA ARG A 58 -31.69 1.09 39.63
C ARG A 58 -32.69 1.13 40.81
N LYS A 59 -32.24 0.75 42.02
CA LYS A 59 -33.04 0.83 43.23
C LYS A 59 -33.20 2.27 43.70
N LYS A 60 -32.18 3.11 43.50
CA LYS A 60 -32.16 4.51 43.93
C LYS A 60 -32.18 5.43 42.69
N LYS A 61 -32.92 6.54 42.81
CA LYS A 61 -33.01 7.56 41.75
C LYS A 61 -31.61 8.17 41.42
N LYS A 62 -30.77 8.37 42.44
CA LYS A 62 -29.41 8.91 42.32
C LYS A 62 -28.55 8.07 41.39
N ASP A 63 -28.65 6.74 41.44
CA ASP A 63 -27.88 5.84 40.60
C ASP A 63 -28.34 5.91 39.12
N ALA A 64 -29.64 6.14 38.89
CA ALA A 64 -30.17 6.34 37.54
C ALA A 64 -29.74 7.69 36.93
N VAL A 65 -29.58 8.75 37.75
CA VAL A 65 -29.01 10.03 37.31
C VAL A 65 -27.53 9.88 36.93
N LEU A 66 -26.77 9.07 37.68
CA LEU A 66 -25.38 8.77 37.30
C LEU A 66 -25.29 7.98 35.98
N ASP A 67 -26.20 7.01 35.79
CA ASP A 67 -26.29 6.31 34.50
C ASP A 67 -26.67 7.26 33.36
N GLU A 68 -27.56 8.23 33.58
CA GLU A 68 -27.92 9.28 32.62
C GLU A 68 -26.71 10.09 32.21
N ALA A 69 -25.94 10.61 33.15
CA ALA A 69 -24.73 11.37 32.90
C ALA A 69 -23.67 10.54 32.13
N LYS A 70 -23.56 9.26 32.46
CA LYS A 70 -22.68 8.33 31.78
C LYS A 70 -23.10 8.11 30.33
N ILE A 71 -24.38 7.85 30.07
CA ILE A 71 -24.95 7.69 28.72
C ILE A 71 -24.74 8.95 27.90
N ILE A 72 -24.96 10.14 28.46
CA ILE A 72 -24.73 11.42 27.74
C ILE A 72 -23.25 11.56 27.34
N LYS A 73 -22.34 11.29 28.29
CA LYS A 73 -20.90 11.34 28.02
C LYS A 73 -20.49 10.36 26.90
N GLU A 74 -21.04 9.16 26.94
CA GLU A 74 -20.82 8.13 25.90
C GLU A 74 -21.41 8.53 24.56
N LEU A 75 -22.62 9.13 24.53
CA LEU A 75 -23.22 9.68 23.31
C LEU A 75 -22.44 10.86 22.75
N ALA A 76 -21.94 11.75 23.59
CA ALA A 76 -21.14 12.91 23.22
C ALA A 76 -19.76 12.50 22.68
N SER A 77 -19.17 11.43 23.24
CA SER A 77 -17.91 10.85 22.74
C SER A 77 -18.07 9.98 21.51
N GLY A 78 -19.29 9.77 21.01
CA GLY A 78 -19.58 8.91 19.87
C GLY A 78 -19.51 7.41 20.16
N SER A 79 -19.32 7.00 21.42
CA SER A 79 -19.14 5.60 21.82
C SER A 79 -20.44 4.79 22.00
N HIS A 80 -21.60 5.43 21.88
CA HIS A 80 -22.89 4.78 22.16
C HIS A 80 -23.71 4.37 20.90
N ASN A 81 -23.10 4.35 19.73
CA ASN A 81 -23.78 3.90 18.49
C ASN A 81 -23.61 2.39 18.22
N VAL A 82 -23.22 1.62 19.21
CA VAL A 82 -23.07 0.16 19.10
C VAL A 82 -24.43 -0.50 19.28
N THR A 83 -25.16 -0.63 18.20
CA THR A 83 -26.18 -1.68 18.09
C THR A 83 -25.45 -2.93 17.59
N ASP A 84 -25.52 -3.99 18.39
CA ASP A 84 -25.03 -5.32 18.14
C ASP A 84 -23.54 -5.42 17.76
N HIS A 85 -22.81 -6.15 18.57
CA HIS A 85 -21.40 -6.52 18.48
C HIS A 85 -20.94 -6.80 17.05
N GLU A 86 -20.47 -5.74 16.35
CA GLU A 86 -19.92 -5.91 15.00
C GLU A 86 -18.64 -6.76 15.06
N THR A 87 -18.57 -7.76 14.20
CA THR A 87 -17.37 -8.58 14.09
C THR A 87 -16.26 -7.83 13.34
N PHE A 88 -15.03 -8.15 13.64
CA PHE A 88 -13.89 -7.65 12.89
C PHE A 88 -14.02 -7.97 11.38
N GLY A 89 -14.53 -9.17 11.05
CA GLY A 89 -14.78 -9.59 9.67
C GLY A 89 -15.74 -8.65 8.96
N ARG A 90 -16.86 -8.27 9.60
CA ARG A 90 -17.82 -7.35 9.01
C ARG A 90 -17.24 -5.96 8.78
N CYS A 91 -16.48 -5.45 9.75
CA CYS A 91 -15.77 -4.18 9.58
C CYS A 91 -14.75 -4.22 8.45
N ALA A 92 -14.03 -5.34 8.30
CA ALA A 92 -13.07 -5.53 7.23
C ALA A 92 -13.72 -5.63 5.85
N GLU A 93 -14.86 -6.30 5.71
CA GLU A 93 -15.65 -6.35 4.47
C GLU A 93 -16.11 -4.96 4.05
N LEU A 94 -16.75 -4.22 4.94
CA LEU A 94 -17.21 -2.85 4.68
C LEU A 94 -16.03 -1.92 4.32
N TRP A 95 -14.87 -2.06 5.01
CA TRP A 95 -13.67 -1.33 4.62
C TRP A 95 -13.21 -1.69 3.20
N LEU A 96 -13.18 -2.98 2.83
CA LEU A 96 -12.80 -3.43 1.49
C LEU A 96 -13.80 -3.01 0.41
N GLU A 97 -15.08 -2.86 0.74
CA GLU A 97 -16.11 -2.33 -0.17
C GLU A 97 -15.89 -0.84 -0.49
N THR A 98 -15.47 -0.04 0.50
CA THR A 98 -15.18 1.39 0.33
C THR A 98 -13.78 1.66 -0.25
N ALA A 99 -12.87 0.71 -0.14
CA ALA A 99 -11.47 0.82 -0.53
C ALA A 99 -11.22 1.14 -2.03
N PRO A 100 -12.05 0.72 -3.01
CA PRO A 100 -11.83 1.07 -4.42
C PRO A 100 -11.77 2.57 -4.70
N ASN A 101 -12.48 3.37 -3.93
CA ASN A 101 -12.49 4.83 -4.06
C ASN A 101 -11.27 5.51 -3.42
N LEU A 102 -10.55 4.81 -2.55
CA LEU A 102 -9.44 5.33 -1.76
C LEU A 102 -8.07 4.83 -2.22
N TYR A 103 -8.02 3.65 -2.84
CA TYR A 103 -6.76 2.99 -3.19
C TYR A 103 -6.71 2.58 -4.65
N ARG A 104 -5.51 2.62 -5.24
CA ARG A 104 -5.28 2.10 -6.58
C ARG A 104 -5.60 0.59 -6.63
N PRO A 105 -6.07 0.05 -7.78
CA PRO A 105 -6.44 -1.37 -7.93
C PRO A 105 -5.35 -2.35 -7.47
N SER A 106 -4.08 -2.07 -7.77
CA SER A 106 -2.94 -2.89 -7.35
C SER A 106 -2.73 -2.93 -5.84
N THR A 107 -2.99 -1.80 -5.16
CA THR A 107 -2.93 -1.70 -3.69
C THR A 107 -4.06 -2.50 -3.07
N LEU A 108 -5.27 -2.33 -3.60
CA LEU A 108 -6.45 -3.07 -3.13
C LEU A 108 -6.28 -4.58 -3.30
N LYS A 109 -5.76 -5.04 -4.46
CA LYS A 109 -5.43 -6.45 -4.70
C LYS A 109 -4.44 -6.99 -3.65
N THR A 110 -3.43 -6.18 -3.31
CA THR A 110 -2.47 -6.50 -2.25
C THR A 110 -3.15 -6.58 -0.88
N TYR A 111 -4.01 -5.62 -0.52
CA TYR A 111 -4.73 -5.64 0.75
C TYR A 111 -5.66 -6.84 0.88
N LYS A 112 -6.44 -7.15 -0.16
CA LYS A 112 -7.29 -8.36 -0.21
C LYS A 112 -6.45 -9.62 -0.01
N TYR A 113 -5.32 -9.74 -0.72
CA TYR A 113 -4.42 -10.89 -0.59
C TYR A 113 -3.93 -11.09 0.86
N TYR A 114 -3.39 -10.02 1.50
CA TYR A 114 -2.88 -10.12 2.87
C TYR A 114 -4.00 -10.33 3.89
N TYR A 115 -5.15 -9.71 3.71
CA TYR A 115 -6.31 -9.93 4.56
C TYR A 115 -6.75 -11.40 4.54
N HIS A 116 -6.99 -11.96 3.36
CA HIS A 116 -7.48 -13.32 3.23
C HIS A 116 -6.48 -14.38 3.67
N ASN A 117 -5.18 -14.19 3.40
CA ASN A 117 -4.17 -15.22 3.67
C ASN A 117 -3.57 -15.17 5.07
N TYR A 118 -3.63 -14.03 5.75
CA TYR A 118 -2.94 -13.85 7.03
C TYR A 118 -3.85 -13.41 8.17
N ILE A 119 -4.84 -12.54 7.91
CA ILE A 119 -5.60 -11.85 8.97
C ILE A 119 -6.95 -12.50 9.22
N LYS A 120 -7.67 -12.84 8.16
CA LYS A 120 -9.05 -13.30 8.19
C LYS A 120 -9.26 -14.44 9.20
N ASN A 121 -8.54 -15.53 9.06
CA ASN A 121 -8.71 -16.73 9.88
C ASN A 121 -8.46 -16.51 11.39
N VAL A 122 -7.79 -15.42 11.77
CA VAL A 122 -7.47 -15.13 13.18
C VAL A 122 -8.51 -14.21 13.82
N PHE A 123 -9.02 -13.22 13.07
CA PHE A 123 -9.82 -12.15 13.64
C PHE A 123 -11.27 -12.10 13.16
N GLU A 124 -11.62 -12.74 12.06
CA GLU A 124 -12.92 -12.57 11.38
C GLU A 124 -14.13 -12.70 12.31
N SER A 125 -14.14 -13.76 13.14
CA SER A 125 -15.26 -14.08 14.02
C SER A 125 -15.26 -13.33 15.36
N LEU A 126 -14.18 -12.60 15.66
CA LEU A 126 -14.06 -11.88 16.92
C LEU A 126 -14.86 -10.60 16.88
N GLN A 127 -15.53 -10.29 18.01
CA GLN A 127 -16.14 -8.97 18.21
C GLN A 127 -15.03 -7.92 18.24
N ILE A 128 -15.21 -6.82 17.51
CA ILE A 128 -14.13 -5.86 17.28
C ILE A 128 -13.73 -5.13 18.58
N ASP A 129 -14.66 -4.91 19.48
CA ASP A 129 -14.48 -4.32 20.81
C ASP A 129 -13.80 -5.26 21.81
N HIS A 130 -13.80 -6.58 21.55
CA HIS A 130 -13.12 -7.58 22.36
C HIS A 130 -11.66 -7.80 21.95
N ILE A 131 -11.20 -7.24 20.82
CA ILE A 131 -9.81 -7.40 20.38
C ILE A 131 -8.92 -6.46 21.21
N GLN A 132 -8.06 -7.07 22.03
CA GLN A 132 -7.14 -6.37 22.91
C GLN A 132 -5.73 -6.19 22.29
N PRO A 133 -4.97 -5.16 22.68
CA PRO A 133 -3.61 -4.94 22.21
C PRO A 133 -2.70 -6.17 22.37
N LEU A 134 -2.85 -6.93 23.44
CA LEU A 134 -2.09 -8.15 23.69
C LEU A 134 -2.37 -9.23 22.63
N MET A 135 -3.60 -9.33 22.14
CA MET A 135 -3.96 -10.28 21.06
C MET A 135 -3.25 -9.91 19.77
N ILE A 136 -3.25 -8.62 19.40
CA ILE A 136 -2.53 -8.11 18.24
C ILE A 136 -1.03 -8.36 18.39
N GLN A 137 -0.45 -8.10 19.56
CA GLN A 137 0.99 -8.33 19.79
C GLN A 137 1.36 -9.81 19.66
N ARG A 138 0.56 -10.73 20.21
CA ARG A 138 0.76 -12.18 20.04
C ARG A 138 0.69 -12.60 18.59
N TYR A 139 -0.30 -12.09 17.84
CA TYR A 139 -0.42 -12.33 16.41
C TYR A 139 0.82 -11.85 15.64
N VAL A 140 1.30 -10.62 15.90
CA VAL A 140 2.52 -10.07 15.30
C VAL A 140 3.74 -10.96 15.63
N ASN A 141 3.85 -11.41 16.86
CA ASN A 141 4.96 -12.30 17.28
C ASN A 141 4.90 -13.65 16.54
N THR A 142 3.73 -14.25 16.41
CA THR A 142 3.53 -15.51 15.66
C THR A 142 3.88 -15.34 14.19
N LEU A 143 3.45 -14.24 13.56
CA LEU A 143 3.83 -13.96 12.17
C LEU A 143 5.34 -13.72 12.01
N SER A 144 5.97 -13.02 12.96
CA SER A 144 7.37 -12.68 12.87
C SER A 144 8.31 -13.89 12.98
N ALA A 145 7.85 -14.98 13.58
CA ALA A 145 8.58 -16.25 13.62
C ALA A 145 8.68 -16.94 12.25
N ASN A 146 7.71 -16.67 11.35
CA ASN A 146 7.57 -17.41 10.08
C ASN A 146 7.74 -16.53 8.83
N TYR A 147 7.65 -15.20 8.96
CA TYR A 147 7.62 -14.28 7.82
C TYR A 147 8.59 -13.11 7.98
N LYS A 148 9.07 -12.61 6.85
CA LYS A 148 9.94 -11.41 6.81
C LYS A 148 9.22 -10.18 7.36
N PRO A 149 9.97 -9.22 7.98
CA PRO A 149 9.41 -7.99 8.54
C PRO A 149 8.48 -7.20 7.60
N GLU A 150 8.75 -7.25 6.27
CA GLU A 150 7.91 -6.57 5.26
C GLU A 150 6.49 -7.15 5.21
N THR A 151 6.36 -8.48 5.28
CA THR A 151 5.07 -9.18 5.28
C THR A 151 4.29 -8.85 6.56
N VAL A 152 4.95 -8.94 7.71
CA VAL A 152 4.34 -8.64 9.01
C VAL A 152 3.88 -7.18 9.07
N ASN A 153 4.74 -6.25 8.63
CA ASN A 153 4.40 -4.82 8.60
C ASN A 153 3.23 -4.49 7.67
N LYS A 154 3.03 -5.25 6.58
CA LYS A 154 1.85 -5.11 5.74
C LYS A 154 0.58 -5.55 6.46
N CYS A 155 0.62 -6.65 7.22
CA CYS A 155 -0.50 -7.08 8.05
C CYS A 155 -0.83 -6.04 9.13
N ILE A 156 0.18 -5.48 9.82
CA ILE A 156 0.00 -4.39 10.79
C ILE A 156 -0.69 -3.17 10.14
N ASN A 157 -0.30 -2.79 8.91
CA ASN A 157 -0.92 -1.68 8.20
C ASN A 157 -2.39 -1.95 7.89
N ILE A 158 -2.74 -3.16 7.45
CA ILE A 158 -4.11 -3.53 7.12
C ILE A 158 -4.97 -3.54 8.39
N LEU A 159 -4.49 -4.14 9.48
CA LEU A 159 -5.15 -4.08 10.78
C LEU A 159 -5.40 -2.63 11.22
N SER A 160 -4.37 -1.76 11.13
CA SER A 160 -4.50 -0.34 11.46
C SER A 160 -5.55 0.37 10.61
N ASN A 161 -5.65 0.04 9.31
CA ASN A 161 -6.65 0.65 8.43
C ASN A 161 -8.07 0.20 8.78
N ILE A 162 -8.27 -1.10 9.08
CA ILE A 162 -9.57 -1.65 9.48
C ILE A 162 -10.02 -1.03 10.81
N PHE A 163 -9.15 -0.96 11.83
CA PHE A 163 -9.49 -0.32 13.10
C PHE A 163 -9.75 1.17 12.99
N LYS A 164 -8.98 1.89 12.16
CA LYS A 164 -9.27 3.30 11.84
C LYS A 164 -10.65 3.46 11.21
N PHE A 165 -10.99 2.60 10.25
CA PHE A 165 -12.29 2.62 9.60
C PHE A 165 -13.43 2.34 10.59
N ALA A 166 -13.26 1.35 11.47
CA ALA A 166 -14.20 1.02 12.54
C ALA A 166 -14.43 2.19 13.49
N ILE A 167 -13.37 2.95 13.83
CA ILE A 167 -13.42 4.11 14.72
C ILE A 167 -14.00 5.34 14.01
N GLN A 168 -13.46 5.70 12.84
CA GLN A 168 -13.72 6.99 12.21
C GLN A 168 -14.97 6.99 11.35
N THR A 169 -15.24 5.87 10.66
CA THR A 169 -16.33 5.75 9.68
C THR A 169 -17.52 5.02 10.27
N LEU A 170 -17.32 3.81 10.76
CA LEU A 170 -18.42 3.02 11.34
C LEU A 170 -18.82 3.48 12.75
N ARG A 171 -17.89 4.08 13.49
CA ARG A 171 -18.08 4.53 14.87
C ARG A 171 -18.54 3.43 15.83
N VAL A 172 -18.10 2.20 15.58
CA VAL A 172 -18.40 1.02 16.39
C VAL A 172 -17.37 0.80 17.50
N LEU A 173 -16.27 1.56 17.50
CA LEU A 173 -15.21 1.50 18.49
C LEU A 173 -14.81 2.92 18.90
N ALA A 174 -14.57 3.17 20.20
CA ALA A 174 -14.07 4.46 20.63
C ALA A 174 -12.59 4.64 20.29
N PRO A 175 -12.11 5.88 20.03
CA PRO A 175 -10.69 6.14 19.73
C PRO A 175 -9.73 5.66 20.83
N THR A 176 -10.18 5.70 22.10
CA THR A 176 -9.42 5.22 23.27
C THR A 176 -9.24 3.71 23.29
N ASP A 177 -10.15 2.97 22.64
CA ASP A 177 -10.20 1.50 22.66
C ASP A 177 -9.51 0.89 21.44
N ASN A 178 -8.75 1.69 20.69
CA ASN A 178 -8.00 1.24 19.51
C ASN A 178 -6.87 0.27 19.91
N PRO A 179 -6.97 -1.04 19.59
CA PRO A 179 -5.97 -2.02 20.02
C PRO A 179 -4.65 -1.91 19.27
N MET A 180 -4.57 -1.04 18.25
CA MET A 180 -3.33 -0.79 17.52
C MET A 180 -2.41 0.23 18.20
N ILE A 181 -2.89 0.90 19.28
CA ILE A 181 -2.06 1.83 20.05
C ILE A 181 -0.92 1.04 20.71
N GLY A 182 0.31 1.50 20.49
CA GLY A 182 1.51 0.85 21.02
C GLY A 182 2.09 -0.30 20.17
N ILE A 183 1.36 -0.78 19.16
CA ILE A 183 1.88 -1.81 18.27
C ILE A 183 2.96 -1.20 17.35
N LYS A 184 4.20 -1.67 17.52
CA LYS A 184 5.36 -1.18 16.76
C LYS A 184 5.57 -2.00 15.50
N ARG A 185 5.99 -1.31 14.42
CA ARG A 185 6.46 -1.98 13.20
C ARG A 185 7.80 -2.64 13.45
N LEU A 186 8.01 -3.79 12.84
CA LEU A 186 9.30 -4.48 12.87
C LEU A 186 10.34 -3.70 12.06
N LYS A 187 11.57 -3.64 12.55
CA LYS A 187 12.68 -3.06 11.80
C LYS A 187 12.95 -3.90 10.55
N LYS A 188 13.06 -3.25 9.42
CA LYS A 188 13.46 -3.93 8.18
C LYS A 188 14.94 -4.28 8.25
N GLN A 189 15.25 -5.50 7.86
CA GLN A 189 16.64 -5.88 7.62
C GLN A 189 17.03 -5.40 6.22
N TYR A 190 18.06 -4.57 6.13
CA TYR A 190 18.61 -4.14 4.85
C TYR A 190 19.53 -5.25 4.33
N GLU A 191 19.04 -6.02 3.39
CA GLU A 191 19.90 -6.92 2.59
C GLU A 191 20.65 -6.04 1.57
N LYS A 192 21.97 -6.17 1.51
CA LYS A 192 22.79 -5.52 0.47
C LYS A 192 22.37 -6.07 -0.90
N LYS A 193 21.86 -5.19 -1.74
CA LYS A 193 21.47 -5.59 -3.10
C LYS A 193 22.70 -5.86 -3.94
N VAL A 194 22.73 -7.01 -4.61
CA VAL A 194 23.77 -7.31 -5.59
C VAL A 194 23.50 -6.45 -6.83
N THR A 195 24.52 -5.70 -7.25
CA THR A 195 24.51 -4.86 -8.44
C THR A 195 25.65 -5.24 -9.36
N TRP A 196 25.51 -5.01 -10.64
CA TRP A 196 26.57 -5.20 -11.63
C TRP A 196 27.42 -3.95 -11.80
N THR A 197 28.72 -4.13 -11.99
CA THR A 197 29.64 -3.06 -12.40
C THR A 197 29.42 -2.71 -13.87
N ASP A 198 30.01 -1.58 -14.32
CA ASP A 198 29.97 -1.17 -15.73
C ASP A 198 30.58 -2.21 -16.65
N GLU A 199 31.66 -2.83 -16.24
CA GLU A 199 32.31 -3.91 -16.99
C GLU A 199 31.38 -5.13 -17.14
N GLN A 200 30.70 -5.53 -16.07
CA GLN A 200 29.74 -6.63 -16.11
C GLN A 200 28.55 -6.32 -16.99
N ILE A 201 28.04 -5.07 -16.94
CA ILE A 201 26.98 -4.60 -17.84
C ILE A 201 27.46 -4.63 -19.29
N SER A 202 28.69 -4.16 -19.55
CA SER A 202 29.29 -4.16 -20.87
C SER A 202 29.47 -5.57 -21.43
N ARG A 203 29.99 -6.51 -20.62
CA ARG A 203 30.12 -7.93 -21.01
C ARG A 203 28.78 -8.52 -21.41
N PHE A 204 27.75 -8.32 -20.58
CA PHE A 204 26.40 -8.82 -20.85
C PHE A 204 25.83 -8.24 -22.15
N LEU A 205 25.75 -6.90 -22.28
CA LEU A 205 25.13 -6.24 -23.44
C LEU A 205 25.90 -6.43 -24.76
N ASN A 206 27.22 -6.66 -24.73
CA ASN A 206 28.02 -6.88 -25.93
C ASN A 206 28.12 -8.34 -26.34
N SER A 207 27.63 -9.27 -25.55
CA SER A 207 27.60 -10.69 -25.89
C SER A 207 26.76 -10.96 -27.15
N PRO A 208 27.26 -11.74 -28.12
CA PRO A 208 26.47 -12.14 -29.29
C PRO A 208 25.15 -12.85 -28.92
N VAL A 209 25.17 -13.67 -27.87
CA VAL A 209 23.99 -14.39 -27.36
C VAL A 209 22.90 -13.42 -26.89
N ILE A 210 23.31 -12.37 -26.23
CA ILE A 210 22.36 -11.35 -25.69
C ILE A 210 21.91 -10.42 -26.83
N LYS A 211 22.78 -10.00 -27.75
CA LYS A 211 22.41 -9.19 -28.90
C LYS A 211 21.42 -9.90 -29.84
N ALA A 212 21.51 -11.22 -29.95
CA ALA A 212 20.57 -12.02 -30.71
C ALA A 212 19.22 -12.24 -30.00
N ASN A 213 19.11 -11.91 -28.71
CA ASN A 213 17.88 -12.10 -27.94
C ASN A 213 16.81 -11.07 -28.34
N HIS A 214 15.58 -11.52 -28.57
CA HIS A 214 14.45 -10.65 -28.92
C HIS A 214 14.24 -9.50 -27.95
N TYR A 215 14.52 -9.70 -26.65
CA TYR A 215 14.34 -8.70 -25.58
C TYR A 215 15.59 -7.87 -25.31
N TYR A 216 16.64 -7.99 -26.13
CA TYR A 216 17.87 -7.21 -26.00
C TYR A 216 17.64 -5.70 -25.85
N PRO A 217 16.77 -5.05 -26.66
CA PRO A 217 16.52 -3.61 -26.52
C PRO A 217 15.92 -3.25 -25.14
N MET A 218 15.08 -4.11 -24.57
CA MET A 218 14.53 -3.91 -23.22
C MET A 218 15.63 -4.01 -22.15
N PHE A 219 16.59 -4.94 -22.32
CA PHE A 219 17.73 -5.05 -21.41
C PHE A 219 18.60 -3.79 -21.45
N CYS A 220 18.83 -3.24 -22.66
CA CYS A 220 19.55 -1.97 -22.84
C CYS A 220 18.86 -0.83 -22.08
N VAL A 221 17.56 -0.63 -22.27
CA VAL A 221 16.80 0.41 -21.56
C VAL A 221 16.83 0.22 -20.03
N SER A 222 16.71 -1.02 -19.56
CA SER A 222 16.74 -1.31 -18.12
C SER A 222 18.08 -1.04 -17.47
N LEU A 223 19.19 -1.39 -18.15
CA LEU A 223 20.56 -1.28 -17.62
C LEU A 223 21.17 0.11 -17.85
N LEU A 224 20.86 0.76 -18.99
CA LEU A 224 21.51 2.01 -19.39
C LEU A 224 20.69 3.27 -19.01
N LEU A 225 19.38 3.16 -18.81
CA LEU A 225 18.52 4.28 -18.40
C LEU A 225 17.93 4.10 -16.99
N GLY A 226 18.15 2.95 -16.36
CA GLY A 226 17.66 2.68 -15.01
C GLY A 226 16.13 2.70 -14.86
N CYS A 227 15.38 2.47 -15.95
CA CYS A 227 13.92 2.43 -15.95
C CYS A 227 13.37 1.27 -15.11
N ARG A 228 12.17 1.44 -14.52
CA ARG A 228 11.49 0.33 -13.85
C ARG A 228 11.00 -0.70 -14.87
N PRO A 229 10.98 -2.00 -14.55
CA PRO A 229 10.48 -3.02 -15.50
C PRO A 229 9.09 -2.72 -16.06
N ALA A 230 8.18 -2.20 -15.23
CA ALA A 230 6.83 -1.83 -15.65
C ALA A 230 6.80 -0.59 -16.56
N GLU A 231 7.74 0.35 -16.40
CA GLU A 231 7.94 1.50 -17.30
C GLU A 231 8.44 1.01 -18.67
N VAL A 232 9.48 0.15 -18.69
CA VAL A 232 10.01 -0.42 -19.95
C VAL A 232 8.92 -1.18 -20.72
N CYS A 233 8.10 -1.97 -20.03
CA CYS A 233 6.99 -2.70 -20.67
C CYS A 233 5.86 -1.77 -21.14
N GLY A 234 5.73 -0.57 -20.57
CA GLY A 234 4.69 0.40 -20.90
C GLY A 234 5.07 1.38 -22.01
N LEU A 235 6.33 1.37 -22.50
CA LEU A 235 6.76 2.25 -23.58
C LEU A 235 6.01 1.97 -24.87
N CYS A 236 5.59 3.04 -25.54
CA CYS A 236 4.93 3.02 -26.85
C CYS A 236 5.78 3.72 -27.90
N ASP A 237 5.42 3.55 -29.18
CA ASP A 237 6.13 4.18 -30.29
C ASP A 237 6.16 5.71 -30.19
N ASP A 238 5.05 6.31 -29.74
CA ASP A 238 4.88 7.76 -29.57
C ASP A 238 5.71 8.35 -28.43
N ASP A 239 6.25 7.51 -27.56
CA ASP A 239 7.13 7.97 -26.48
C ASP A 239 8.53 8.32 -26.99
N LEU A 240 8.89 7.88 -28.22
CA LEU A 240 10.14 8.23 -28.86
C LEU A 240 10.02 9.55 -29.64
N ILE A 241 10.66 10.60 -29.15
CA ILE A 241 10.72 11.91 -29.80
C ILE A 241 11.98 11.98 -30.66
N ASN A 242 11.82 11.71 -31.98
CA ASN A 242 12.95 11.58 -32.88
C ASN A 242 13.76 12.88 -33.04
N GLU A 243 13.11 14.04 -33.03
CA GLU A 243 13.72 15.36 -33.17
C GLU A 243 14.79 15.63 -32.11
N TYR A 244 14.55 15.17 -30.88
CA TYR A 244 15.46 15.41 -29.75
C TYR A 244 16.22 14.16 -29.32
N GLN A 245 16.03 13.03 -29.99
CA GLN A 245 16.55 11.71 -29.57
C GLN A 245 16.20 11.43 -28.09
N GLU A 246 14.95 11.66 -27.70
CA GLU A 246 14.49 11.46 -26.34
C GLU A 246 13.40 10.38 -26.27
N ILE A 247 13.32 9.73 -25.13
CA ILE A 247 12.22 8.83 -24.79
C ILE A 247 11.50 9.32 -23.54
N THR A 248 10.18 9.47 -23.64
CA THR A 248 9.36 9.95 -22.54
C THR A 248 8.81 8.78 -21.72
N ILE A 249 9.07 8.82 -20.43
CA ILE A 249 8.55 7.85 -19.47
C ILE A 249 7.37 8.48 -18.74
N HIS A 250 6.15 8.09 -19.04
CA HIS A 250 4.95 8.65 -18.38
C HIS A 250 3.92 7.60 -18.01
N ARG A 251 4.09 6.34 -18.45
CA ARG A 251 3.17 5.24 -18.17
C ARG A 251 3.87 3.99 -17.68
N THR A 252 3.09 3.08 -17.12
CA THR A 252 3.54 1.75 -16.71
C THR A 252 2.54 0.72 -17.19
N LEU A 253 3.01 -0.46 -17.59
CA LEU A 253 2.14 -1.62 -17.83
C LEU A 253 2.10 -2.47 -16.57
N ASP A 254 0.91 -2.84 -16.11
CA ASP A 254 0.75 -3.75 -14.99
C ASP A 254 0.75 -5.23 -15.44
N LYS A 255 0.73 -6.14 -14.47
CA LYS A 255 0.71 -7.58 -14.73
C LYS A 255 -0.59 -8.09 -15.37
N ASP A 256 -1.66 -7.31 -15.27
CA ASP A 256 -2.98 -7.64 -15.78
C ASP A 256 -3.17 -7.05 -17.20
N GLY A 257 -2.15 -6.36 -17.74
CA GLY A 257 -2.14 -5.77 -19.09
C GLY A 257 -2.71 -4.36 -19.18
N ASN A 258 -3.02 -3.73 -18.03
CA ASN A 258 -3.55 -2.38 -18.02
C ASN A 258 -2.40 -1.36 -18.00
N THR A 259 -2.54 -0.33 -18.80
CA THR A 259 -1.69 0.86 -18.72
C THR A 259 -2.16 1.75 -17.59
N ASN A 260 -1.22 2.21 -16.79
CA ASN A 260 -1.47 3.15 -15.71
C ASN A 260 -0.50 4.31 -15.85
N ASP A 261 -0.97 5.52 -15.58
CA ASP A 261 -0.08 6.66 -15.43
C ASP A 261 0.92 6.44 -14.31
N THR A 262 2.10 7.04 -14.44
CA THR A 262 3.11 6.98 -13.38
C THR A 262 2.54 7.51 -12.06
N LYS A 263 3.03 6.97 -10.93
CA LYS A 263 2.43 7.19 -9.60
C LYS A 263 2.39 8.65 -9.14
N THR A 264 3.29 9.48 -9.66
CA THR A 264 3.44 10.90 -9.28
C THR A 264 3.85 11.71 -10.50
N THR A 265 3.51 13.00 -10.52
CA THR A 265 3.97 13.96 -11.55
C THR A 265 5.49 13.97 -11.70
N GLY A 266 6.24 13.81 -10.60
CA GLY A 266 7.71 13.70 -10.64
C GLY A 266 8.26 12.39 -11.24
N SER A 267 7.39 11.45 -11.64
CA SER A 267 7.80 10.23 -12.35
C SER A 267 7.74 10.38 -13.88
N ILE A 268 7.08 11.43 -14.38
CA ILE A 268 7.08 11.79 -15.82
C ILE A 268 8.40 12.46 -16.12
N ARG A 269 9.12 11.95 -17.13
CA ARG A 269 10.43 12.44 -17.50
C ARG A 269 10.77 12.07 -18.93
N ALA A 270 11.51 12.94 -19.61
CA ALA A 270 12.17 12.66 -20.88
C ALA A 270 13.63 12.28 -20.61
N LEU A 271 14.11 11.27 -21.29
CA LEU A 271 15.48 10.77 -21.18
C LEU A 271 16.15 10.83 -22.56
N TYR A 272 17.28 11.49 -22.65
CA TYR A 272 18.10 11.52 -23.87
C TYR A 272 18.63 10.13 -24.19
N LEU A 273 18.60 9.77 -25.47
CA LEU A 273 19.10 8.52 -26.00
C LEU A 273 20.41 8.78 -26.79
N PRO A 274 21.57 8.40 -26.26
CA PRO A 274 22.79 8.40 -27.07
C PRO A 274 22.63 7.57 -28.32
N ASP A 275 23.34 7.95 -29.43
CA ASP A 275 23.17 7.39 -30.76
C ASP A 275 23.06 5.86 -30.81
N LYS A 276 23.94 5.17 -30.09
CA LYS A 276 23.92 3.69 -30.06
C LYS A 276 22.61 3.13 -29.52
N LEU A 277 22.07 3.74 -28.46
CA LEU A 277 20.81 3.29 -27.86
C LEU A 277 19.61 3.71 -28.71
N TYR A 278 19.67 4.92 -29.29
CA TYR A 278 18.67 5.41 -30.23
C TYR A 278 18.55 4.48 -31.45
N CYS A 279 19.66 4.07 -32.07
CA CYS A 279 19.67 3.11 -33.18
C CYS A 279 19.04 1.76 -32.79
N ILE A 280 19.37 1.22 -31.60
CA ILE A 280 18.77 -0.04 -31.10
C ILE A 280 17.24 0.08 -30.98
N ILE A 281 16.75 1.23 -30.54
CA ILE A 281 15.30 1.47 -30.39
C ILE A 281 14.65 1.64 -31.80
N LYS A 282 15.27 2.36 -32.71
CA LYS A 282 14.79 2.52 -34.10
C LYS A 282 14.75 1.19 -34.82
N ASP A 283 15.77 0.35 -34.71
CA ASP A 283 15.76 -1.01 -35.24
C ASP A 283 14.63 -1.87 -34.67
N THR A 284 14.28 -1.63 -33.39
CA THR A 284 13.15 -2.30 -32.77
C THR A 284 11.83 -1.88 -33.38
N GLN A 285 11.62 -0.58 -33.66
CA GLN A 285 10.44 -0.08 -34.36
C GLN A 285 10.34 -0.67 -35.77
N THR A 286 11.46 -0.71 -36.52
CA THR A 286 11.50 -1.28 -37.86
C THR A 286 11.13 -2.77 -37.86
N ARG A 287 11.73 -3.57 -36.97
CA ARG A 287 11.36 -5.00 -36.81
C ARG A 287 9.90 -5.19 -36.44
N LYS A 288 9.38 -4.31 -35.58
CA LYS A 288 7.98 -4.34 -35.19
C LYS A 288 7.05 -4.12 -36.38
N LEU A 289 7.36 -3.18 -37.28
CA LEU A 289 6.59 -2.95 -38.50
C LEU A 289 6.57 -4.19 -39.39
N GLN A 290 7.68 -4.89 -39.52
CA GLN A 290 7.75 -6.18 -40.22
C GLN A 290 6.87 -7.23 -39.56
N LEU A 291 6.90 -7.35 -38.21
CA LEU A 291 6.04 -8.29 -37.47
C LEU A 291 4.56 -7.99 -37.65
N LYS A 292 4.17 -6.69 -37.69
CA LYS A 292 2.78 -6.29 -37.98
C LYS A 292 2.27 -6.83 -39.31
N SER A 293 3.09 -6.89 -40.33
CA SER A 293 2.69 -7.40 -41.65
C SER A 293 2.41 -8.91 -41.69
N TYR A 294 3.00 -9.67 -40.74
CA TYR A 294 2.81 -11.12 -40.65
C TYR A 294 1.78 -11.56 -39.61
N HIS A 295 1.36 -10.65 -38.71
CA HIS A 295 0.42 -10.95 -37.62
C HIS A 295 -0.73 -9.95 -37.63
N PRO A 296 -1.90 -10.27 -38.19
CA PRO A 296 -3.06 -9.38 -38.27
C PRO A 296 -3.57 -8.90 -36.89
N ASP A 297 -3.36 -9.70 -35.83
CA ASP A 297 -3.74 -9.38 -34.46
C ASP A 297 -2.80 -8.40 -33.76
N TYR A 298 -1.79 -7.90 -34.47
CA TYR A 298 -0.78 -6.98 -33.93
C TYR A 298 -1.35 -5.56 -33.84
N GLN A 299 -2.21 -5.31 -32.87
CA GLN A 299 -2.94 -4.03 -32.74
C GLN A 299 -2.39 -3.07 -31.66
N HIS A 300 -1.18 -3.32 -31.14
CA HIS A 300 -0.68 -2.53 -30.01
C HIS A 300 0.43 -1.58 -30.41
N ASP A 301 0.38 -0.35 -29.87
CA ASP A 301 1.41 0.68 -30.08
C ASP A 301 2.61 0.55 -29.14
N PHE A 302 2.66 -0.50 -28.30
CA PHE A 302 3.81 -0.74 -27.43
C PHE A 302 5.10 -0.88 -28.23
N LEU A 303 6.13 -0.15 -27.79
CA LEU A 303 7.46 -0.18 -28.40
C LEU A 303 8.06 -1.60 -28.35
N PHE A 304 7.89 -2.28 -27.21
CA PHE A 304 8.39 -3.63 -26.98
C PHE A 304 7.27 -4.64 -26.91
N THR A 305 7.38 -5.69 -27.69
CA THR A 305 6.38 -6.74 -27.76
C THR A 305 7.01 -8.12 -27.67
N THR A 306 6.19 -9.12 -27.41
CA THR A 306 6.59 -10.52 -27.58
C THR A 306 6.78 -10.84 -29.08
N VAL A 307 7.41 -11.96 -29.38
CA VAL A 307 7.54 -12.46 -30.77
C VAL A 307 6.20 -12.65 -31.48
N LYS A 308 5.08 -12.73 -30.74
CA LYS A 308 3.72 -12.80 -31.28
C LYS A 308 3.01 -11.44 -31.29
N GLY A 309 3.73 -10.33 -31.15
CA GLY A 309 3.17 -8.98 -31.19
C GLY A 309 2.33 -8.56 -29.98
N ARG A 310 2.29 -9.33 -28.89
CA ARG A 310 1.55 -8.99 -27.68
C ARG A 310 2.38 -8.14 -26.72
N PRO A 311 1.77 -7.30 -25.87
CA PRO A 311 2.49 -6.56 -24.83
C PRO A 311 3.32 -7.48 -23.93
N VAL A 312 4.51 -7.04 -23.55
CA VAL A 312 5.37 -7.80 -22.65
C VAL A 312 4.93 -7.58 -21.20
N ASN A 313 4.39 -8.61 -20.57
CA ASN A 313 4.02 -8.57 -19.17
C ASN A 313 5.27 -8.40 -18.27
N PRO A 314 5.30 -7.46 -17.30
CA PRO A 314 6.47 -7.19 -16.44
C PRO A 314 7.00 -8.42 -15.67
N ASN A 315 6.11 -9.33 -15.25
CA ASN A 315 6.54 -10.57 -14.58
C ASN A 315 7.23 -11.52 -15.57
N ARG A 316 6.71 -11.62 -16.81
CA ARG A 316 7.34 -12.41 -17.87
C ARG A 316 8.66 -11.77 -18.32
N TYR A 317 8.74 -10.44 -18.34
CA TYR A 317 10.00 -9.76 -18.63
C TYR A 317 11.09 -10.13 -17.64
N SER A 318 10.77 -10.18 -16.35
CA SER A 318 11.70 -10.66 -15.31
C SER A 318 12.16 -12.11 -15.54
N MET A 319 11.26 -12.95 -16.06
CA MET A 319 11.58 -14.33 -16.40
C MET A 319 12.46 -14.43 -17.66
N TYR A 320 12.19 -13.60 -18.67
CA TYR A 320 13.01 -13.54 -19.89
C TYR A 320 14.43 -13.05 -19.59
N PHE A 321 14.57 -12.03 -18.74
CA PHE A 321 15.89 -11.58 -18.29
C PHE A 321 16.65 -12.67 -17.56
N ARG A 322 16.00 -13.38 -16.62
CA ARG A 322 16.63 -14.50 -15.90
C ARG A 322 17.09 -15.61 -16.86
N LYS A 323 16.27 -15.94 -17.87
CA LYS A 323 16.63 -16.94 -18.89
C LYS A 323 17.84 -16.48 -19.71
N ALA A 324 17.82 -15.24 -20.19
CA ALA A 324 18.94 -14.68 -20.96
C ALA A 324 20.24 -14.64 -20.14
N LEU A 325 20.15 -14.26 -18.85
CA LEU A 325 21.31 -14.26 -17.94
C LEU A 325 21.86 -15.68 -17.73
N LYS A 326 20.99 -16.67 -17.61
CA LYS A 326 21.43 -18.06 -17.49
C LYS A 326 22.10 -18.51 -18.78
N GLU A 327 21.50 -18.29 -19.96
CA GLU A 327 22.07 -18.64 -21.27
C GLU A 327 23.43 -17.94 -21.53
N PHE A 328 23.61 -16.72 -21.04
CA PHE A 328 24.88 -16.01 -21.04
C PHE A 328 25.88 -16.73 -20.14
N ASN A 329 25.55 -16.96 -18.88
CA ASN A 329 26.43 -17.56 -17.90
C ASN A 329 26.86 -18.99 -18.26
N ASP A 330 25.99 -19.76 -18.93
CA ASP A 330 26.29 -21.13 -19.37
C ASP A 330 27.40 -21.14 -20.47
N LYS A 331 27.72 -19.99 -21.08
CA LYS A 331 28.75 -19.84 -22.12
C LYS A 331 29.98 -19.07 -21.65
N GLU A 332 29.96 -18.51 -20.48
CA GLU A 332 31.04 -17.70 -19.91
C GLU A 332 31.93 -18.49 -18.97
N VAL A 333 33.24 -18.27 -19.06
CA VAL A 333 34.22 -18.83 -18.10
C VAL A 333 34.01 -18.23 -16.72
N GLU A 334 33.71 -16.93 -16.67
CA GLU A 334 33.41 -16.20 -15.44
C GLU A 334 31.94 -15.74 -15.45
N PRO A 335 31.01 -16.49 -14.87
CA PRO A 335 29.60 -16.16 -14.86
C PRO A 335 29.32 -14.88 -14.07
N LEU A 336 28.39 -14.08 -14.56
CA LEU A 336 27.92 -12.89 -13.85
C LEU A 336 27.05 -13.26 -12.63
N PRO A 337 27.08 -12.44 -11.57
CA PRO A 337 26.19 -12.62 -10.44
C PRO A 337 24.73 -12.64 -10.89
N LEU A 338 23.96 -13.59 -10.37
CA LEU A 338 22.52 -13.65 -10.63
C LEU A 338 21.82 -12.51 -9.92
N ILE A 339 21.22 -11.61 -10.68
CA ILE A 339 20.46 -10.48 -10.16
C ILE A 339 19.00 -10.53 -10.65
N PRO A 340 18.03 -10.10 -9.82
CA PRO A 340 16.69 -9.84 -10.29
C PRO A 340 16.68 -8.69 -11.29
N LEU A 341 15.78 -8.70 -12.29
CA LEU A 341 15.65 -7.62 -13.28
C LEU A 341 15.59 -6.22 -12.66
N TYR A 342 14.91 -6.06 -11.52
CA TYR A 342 14.83 -4.77 -10.83
C TYR A 342 16.21 -4.25 -10.37
N ASN A 343 17.19 -5.14 -10.18
CA ASN A 343 18.55 -4.76 -9.80
C ASN A 343 19.35 -4.14 -10.97
N CYS A 344 18.88 -4.25 -12.22
CA CYS A 344 19.44 -3.45 -13.34
C CYS A 344 19.37 -1.96 -13.03
N ARG A 345 18.20 -1.50 -12.53
CA ARG A 345 18.01 -0.13 -12.07
C ARG A 345 18.89 0.23 -10.87
N HIS A 346 19.12 -0.71 -9.96
CA HIS A 346 20.05 -0.50 -8.85
C HIS A 346 21.50 -0.41 -9.34
N SER A 347 21.88 -1.20 -10.33
CA SER A 347 23.21 -1.14 -10.95
C SER A 347 23.45 0.21 -11.61
N PHE A 348 22.48 0.70 -12.42
CA PHE A 348 22.54 2.04 -13.01
C PHE A 348 22.77 3.12 -11.95
N ALA A 349 21.94 3.12 -10.90
CA ALA A 349 22.04 4.12 -9.84
C ALA A 349 23.36 4.03 -9.05
N THR A 350 23.79 2.81 -8.72
CA THR A 350 25.04 2.58 -7.97
C THR A 350 26.24 3.08 -8.75
N ASN A 351 26.38 2.67 -10.02
CA ASN A 351 27.53 3.01 -10.83
C ASN A 351 27.62 4.51 -11.11
N ASN A 352 26.52 5.17 -11.46
CA ASN A 352 26.51 6.61 -11.69
C ASN A 352 26.75 7.39 -10.39
N TYR A 353 26.19 6.91 -9.26
CA TYR A 353 26.42 7.57 -7.99
C TYR A 353 27.86 7.42 -7.52
N GLU A 354 28.51 6.27 -7.75
CA GLU A 354 29.94 6.04 -7.48
C GLU A 354 30.86 6.90 -8.37
N ARG A 355 30.40 7.29 -9.57
CA ARG A 355 31.10 8.25 -10.43
C ARG A 355 30.99 9.71 -9.96
N GLY A 356 30.15 10.01 -8.98
CA GLY A 356 30.00 11.35 -8.42
C GLY A 356 28.76 12.10 -8.90
N GLU A 357 27.84 11.44 -9.63
CA GLU A 357 26.59 12.09 -10.03
C GLU A 357 25.74 12.47 -8.81
N SER A 358 25.08 13.61 -8.89
CA SER A 358 24.33 14.14 -7.75
C SER A 358 23.04 13.38 -7.46
N ASP A 359 22.62 13.36 -6.18
CA ASP A 359 21.35 12.80 -5.73
C ASP A 359 20.16 13.35 -6.54
N LYS A 360 20.21 14.65 -6.86
CA LYS A 360 19.15 15.33 -7.60
C LYS A 360 19.07 14.82 -9.03
N VAL A 361 20.17 14.80 -9.77
CA VAL A 361 20.23 14.33 -11.17
C VAL A 361 19.77 12.88 -11.25
N LEU A 362 20.29 12.01 -10.39
CA LEU A 362 19.93 10.58 -10.42
C LEU A 362 18.48 10.35 -10.00
N SER A 363 17.97 11.11 -9.04
CA SER A 363 16.55 10.98 -8.65
C SER A 363 15.61 11.41 -9.77
N ASP A 364 15.96 12.45 -10.53
CA ASP A 364 15.18 12.93 -11.67
C ASP A 364 15.22 11.91 -12.83
N ILE A 365 16.40 11.41 -13.22
CA ILE A 365 16.53 10.36 -14.24
C ILE A 365 15.72 9.12 -13.87
N MET A 366 15.78 8.72 -12.62
CA MET A 366 15.07 7.54 -12.13
C MET A 366 13.58 7.78 -11.83
N GLY A 367 13.10 9.03 -11.81
CA GLY A 367 11.72 9.34 -11.42
C GLY A 367 11.41 8.91 -9.99
N ASN A 368 12.32 9.19 -9.07
CA ASN A 368 12.19 9.02 -7.62
C ASN A 368 12.16 10.38 -6.94
N SER A 369 11.58 10.47 -5.73
CA SER A 369 11.86 11.63 -4.90
C SER A 369 13.32 11.58 -4.41
N PRO A 370 14.01 12.75 -4.25
CA PRO A 370 15.37 12.77 -3.70
C PRO A 370 15.48 12.05 -2.35
N LYS A 371 14.46 12.20 -1.49
CA LYS A 371 14.38 11.51 -0.20
C LYS A 371 14.40 9.97 -0.35
N THR A 372 13.65 9.46 -1.31
CA THR A 372 13.59 8.01 -1.58
C THR A 372 14.91 7.51 -2.15
N PHE A 373 15.55 8.31 -3.02
CA PHE A 373 16.86 8.00 -3.60
C PHE A 373 17.92 7.92 -2.50
N ILE A 374 18.06 8.96 -1.70
CA ILE A 374 19.02 9.02 -0.59
C ILE A 374 18.84 7.84 0.37
N GLN A 375 17.60 7.55 0.77
CA GLN A 375 17.32 6.40 1.65
C GLN A 375 17.76 5.06 1.06
N SER A 376 17.64 4.89 -0.27
CA SER A 376 18.00 3.66 -0.97
C SER A 376 19.51 3.49 -1.15
N TYR A 377 20.26 4.60 -1.27
CA TYR A 377 21.68 4.62 -1.62
C TYR A 377 22.58 5.29 -0.56
N ALA A 378 22.08 5.49 0.67
CA ALA A 378 22.80 6.11 1.77
C ALA A 378 24.18 5.48 2.07
N HIS A 379 24.28 4.16 1.87
CA HIS A 379 25.54 3.43 2.09
C HIS A 379 26.64 3.77 1.09
N ILE A 380 26.27 4.17 -0.14
CA ILE A 380 27.23 4.60 -1.18
C ILE A 380 27.69 6.04 -0.86
N ARG A 381 26.77 6.91 -0.46
CA ARG A 381 27.07 8.28 -0.04
C ARG A 381 28.11 8.30 1.07
N ARG A 382 28.02 7.43 2.05
CA ARG A 382 29.02 7.32 3.10
C ARG A 382 30.41 7.00 2.55
N ARG A 383 30.51 6.03 1.63
CA ARG A 383 31.81 5.71 0.99
C ARG A 383 32.38 6.87 0.19
N GLN A 384 31.55 7.67 -0.49
CA GLN A 384 32.00 8.86 -1.22
C GLN A 384 32.51 9.92 -0.25
N SER A 385 31.83 10.15 0.89
CA SER A 385 32.31 11.04 1.93
C SER A 385 33.67 10.60 2.47
N ASP A 386 33.83 9.31 2.74
CA ASP A 386 35.10 8.76 3.22
C ASP A 386 36.23 8.97 2.18
N LYS A 387 35.96 8.68 0.90
CA LYS A 387 36.92 8.92 -0.20
C LYS A 387 37.27 10.40 -0.36
N ALA A 388 36.30 11.29 -0.23
CA ALA A 388 36.52 12.74 -0.33
C ALA A 388 37.40 13.24 0.79
N VAL A 389 37.20 12.76 2.03
CA VAL A 389 38.07 13.10 3.18
C VAL A 389 39.48 12.57 2.97
N ILE A 390 39.61 11.30 2.58
CA ILE A 390 40.93 10.67 2.32
C ILE A 390 41.66 11.46 1.22
N GLY A 391 41.03 11.64 0.05
CA GLY A 391 41.66 12.33 -1.07
C GLY A 391 41.99 13.82 -0.77
N TYR A 392 41.23 14.47 0.12
CA TYR A 392 41.59 15.81 0.58
C TYR A 392 42.82 15.78 1.47
N VAL A 393 42.87 14.85 2.43
CA VAL A 393 44.02 14.67 3.34
C VAL A 393 45.27 14.34 2.54
N GLU A 394 45.21 13.34 1.65
CA GLU A 394 46.32 12.92 0.79
C GLU A 394 46.83 14.04 -0.15
N LYS A 395 45.98 15.02 -0.48
CA LYS A 395 46.38 16.18 -1.31
C LYS A 395 47.09 17.25 -0.51
N ILE A 396 46.84 17.32 0.79
CA ILE A 396 47.42 18.37 1.69
C ILE A 396 48.72 17.91 2.32
N PHE A 397 48.85 16.62 2.60
CA PHE A 397 50.03 15.99 3.21
C PHE A 397 50.80 15.13 2.22
#